data_dc58e8f38117ab4f3c6e7e28c2518484
#
_entry.id   dc58e8f38117ab4f3c6e7e28c2518484
#
_cell.length_a   1.000
_cell.length_b   1.000
_cell.length_c   1.000
_cell.angle_alpha   90.00
_cell.angle_beta   90.00
_cell.angle_gamma   90.00
#
_symmetry.space_group_name_H-M   'P 1'
#
loop_
_entity.id
_entity.type
_entity.pdbx_description
1 polymer ?
#
loop_
_entity_poly.entity_id
_entity_poly.type
_entity_poly.pdbx_seq_one_letter_code
_entity_poly.pdbx_strand_id
1 'polypeptide(L)'
;MPATGQGTHREESDLPVIGVLALQGDVREHVRALQDAGADARPVRRLAEIEATGGLVIPGGESTTLWRLATAFELMDPLRKLIAGGLPAFGSCAGMIMLADRLEDGVTGQQTFGGIDMTVRRNAFGRQVDSFERDIDIDGAKFHAVFIRAPWVEQAGPAVDVIAEDRGRIVAVRQGVSLATAFHP
;
A
#
# COMPACT_ATOMS: atom_id res chain seq x y z
N MET A 1 -24.37 18.58 -49.66
CA MET A 1 -24.38 18.73 -48.21
C MET A 1 -23.69 17.54 -47.62
N PRO A 2 -22.41 17.62 -47.16
CA PRO A 2 -21.78 16.54 -46.44
C PRO A 2 -22.06 16.70 -44.94
N ALA A 3 -22.50 15.61 -44.31
CA ALA A 3 -22.68 15.51 -42.87
C ALA A 3 -21.32 15.45 -42.17
N THR A 4 -21.07 16.42 -41.35
CA THR A 4 -19.92 16.48 -40.45
C THR A 4 -20.07 15.43 -39.35
N GLY A 5 -19.26 14.40 -39.42
CA GLY A 5 -19.05 13.46 -38.32
C GLY A 5 -18.38 14.18 -37.16
N GLN A 6 -19.09 14.38 -36.06
CA GLN A 6 -18.50 14.79 -34.80
C GLN A 6 -17.80 13.58 -34.21
N GLY A 7 -16.46 13.63 -34.23
CA GLY A 7 -15.63 12.73 -33.46
C GLY A 7 -15.84 13.01 -31.97
N THR A 8 -16.38 12.04 -31.26
CA THR A 8 -16.40 12.06 -29.79
C THR A 8 -14.96 11.97 -29.32
N HIS A 9 -14.35 13.11 -28.98
CA HIS A 9 -13.18 13.15 -28.15
C HIS A 9 -13.59 12.52 -26.78
N ARG A 10 -13.07 11.34 -26.50
CA ARG A 10 -13.04 10.86 -25.13
C ARG A 10 -12.22 11.91 -24.36
N GLU A 11 -12.86 12.60 -23.45
CA GLU A 11 -12.14 13.38 -22.43
C GLU A 11 -11.19 12.39 -21.73
N GLU A 12 -9.89 12.57 -21.91
CA GLU A 12 -8.89 11.95 -21.05
C GLU A 12 -9.27 12.36 -19.63
N SER A 13 -9.53 11.37 -18.77
CA SER A 13 -9.96 11.63 -17.41
C SER A 13 -8.87 12.45 -16.72
N ASP A 14 -9.23 13.60 -16.18
CA ASP A 14 -8.37 14.49 -15.38
C ASP A 14 -7.94 13.84 -14.03
N LEU A 15 -8.20 12.55 -13.86
CA LEU A 15 -7.85 11.81 -12.66
C LEU A 15 -6.35 11.47 -12.65
N PRO A 16 -5.68 11.66 -11.52
CA PRO A 16 -4.27 11.30 -11.40
C PRO A 16 -4.07 9.79 -11.58
N VAL A 17 -2.99 9.42 -12.23
CA VAL A 17 -2.58 8.02 -12.35
C VAL A 17 -2.17 7.50 -10.98
N ILE A 18 -2.69 6.33 -10.59
CA ILE A 18 -2.26 5.61 -9.40
C ILE A 18 -1.26 4.52 -9.83
N GLY A 19 -0.02 4.64 -9.36
CA GLY A 19 0.99 3.63 -9.59
C GLY A 19 0.86 2.47 -8.60
N VAL A 20 0.93 1.24 -9.07
CA VAL A 20 1.09 0.06 -8.22
C VAL A 20 2.52 -0.43 -8.37
N LEU A 21 3.30 -0.42 -7.27
CA LEU A 21 4.71 -0.77 -7.28
C LEU A 21 4.89 -2.24 -7.67
N ALA A 22 5.38 -2.47 -8.89
CA ALA A 22 5.41 -3.77 -9.53
C ALA A 22 6.78 -4.45 -9.40
N LEU A 23 7.29 -4.58 -8.18
CA LEU A 23 8.52 -5.31 -7.89
C LEU A 23 8.25 -6.77 -7.50
N GLN A 24 7.18 -7.00 -6.73
CA GLN A 24 6.72 -8.32 -6.28
C GLN A 24 5.27 -8.23 -5.78
N GLY A 25 4.64 -9.38 -5.51
CA GLY A 25 3.37 -9.48 -4.81
C GLY A 25 2.14 -9.40 -5.73
N ASP A 26 1.02 -9.07 -5.13
CA ASP A 26 -0.32 -9.07 -5.75
C ASP A 26 -0.62 -7.79 -6.56
N VAL A 27 0.30 -7.45 -7.45
CA VAL A 27 0.26 -6.24 -8.29
C VAL A 27 -1.01 -6.20 -9.15
N ARG A 28 -1.33 -7.31 -9.84
CA ARG A 28 -2.48 -7.37 -10.74
C ARG A 28 -3.81 -7.21 -10.02
N GLU A 29 -3.92 -7.80 -8.85
CA GLU A 29 -5.10 -7.73 -7.99
C GLU A 29 -5.36 -6.29 -7.56
N HIS A 30 -4.33 -5.55 -7.14
CA HIS A 30 -4.44 -4.13 -6.80
C HIS A 30 -4.77 -3.26 -8.00
N VAL A 31 -4.11 -3.46 -9.15
CA VAL A 31 -4.41 -2.71 -10.38
C VAL A 31 -5.88 -2.91 -10.75
N ARG A 32 -6.36 -4.16 -10.74
CA ARG A 32 -7.74 -4.47 -11.07
C ARG A 32 -8.73 -3.85 -10.10
N ALA A 33 -8.51 -3.99 -8.80
CA ALA A 33 -9.39 -3.41 -7.78
C ALA A 33 -9.52 -1.88 -7.92
N LEU A 34 -8.40 -1.20 -8.17
CA LEU A 34 -8.39 0.24 -8.41
C LEU A 34 -9.12 0.64 -9.69
N GLN A 35 -8.93 -0.11 -10.77
CA GLN A 35 -9.63 0.12 -12.05
C GLN A 35 -11.13 -0.14 -11.91
N ASP A 36 -11.54 -1.18 -11.21
CA ASP A 36 -12.95 -1.47 -10.90
C ASP A 36 -13.57 -0.36 -10.05
N ALA A 37 -12.77 0.32 -9.22
CA ALA A 37 -13.18 1.51 -8.46
C ALA A 37 -13.14 2.82 -9.29
N GLY A 38 -12.79 2.77 -10.57
CA GLY A 38 -12.79 3.91 -11.49
C GLY A 38 -11.49 4.70 -11.55
N ALA A 39 -10.40 4.23 -10.92
CA ALA A 39 -9.10 4.88 -10.96
C ALA A 39 -8.31 4.51 -12.24
N ASP A 40 -7.49 5.44 -12.74
CA ASP A 40 -6.45 5.11 -13.72
C ASP A 40 -5.24 4.51 -12.98
N ALA A 41 -5.24 3.18 -12.84
CA ALA A 41 -4.21 2.44 -12.13
C ALA A 41 -3.30 1.67 -13.07
N ARG A 42 -1.99 1.75 -12.83
CA ARG A 42 -0.97 1.13 -13.68
C ARG A 42 0.17 0.54 -12.84
N PRO A 43 0.76 -0.59 -13.28
CA PRO A 43 1.99 -1.08 -12.66
C PRO A 43 3.15 -0.13 -12.97
N VAL A 44 3.98 0.17 -11.96
CA VAL A 44 5.17 1.02 -12.07
C VAL A 44 6.38 0.33 -11.46
N ARG A 45 7.55 0.48 -12.08
CA ARG A 45 8.81 -0.15 -11.64
C ARG A 45 9.99 0.80 -11.64
N ARG A 46 9.95 1.83 -12.47
CA ARG A 46 11.04 2.78 -12.65
C ARG A 46 10.74 4.07 -11.93
N LEU A 47 11.78 4.74 -11.46
CA LEU A 47 11.62 6.01 -10.75
C LEU A 47 10.80 7.03 -11.56
N ALA A 48 11.11 7.20 -12.85
CA ALA A 48 10.39 8.12 -13.70
C ALA A 48 8.89 7.79 -13.84
N GLU A 49 8.53 6.50 -13.85
CA GLU A 49 7.13 6.07 -13.85
C GLU A 49 6.44 6.41 -12.52
N ILE A 50 7.14 6.22 -11.39
CA ILE A 50 6.63 6.52 -10.05
C ILE A 50 6.44 8.02 -9.87
N GLU A 51 7.41 8.83 -10.29
CA GLU A 51 7.35 10.30 -10.20
C GLU A 51 6.21 10.89 -11.04
N ALA A 52 5.76 10.20 -12.07
CA ALA A 52 4.65 10.62 -12.91
C ALA A 52 3.27 10.27 -12.32
N THR A 53 3.21 9.63 -11.15
CA THR A 53 1.94 9.25 -10.51
C THR A 53 1.46 10.29 -9.50
N GLY A 54 0.15 10.34 -9.30
CA GLY A 54 -0.47 11.13 -8.23
C GLY A 54 -0.65 10.36 -6.91
N GLY A 55 -0.28 9.08 -6.88
CA GLY A 55 -0.32 8.23 -5.70
C GLY A 55 0.31 6.87 -5.98
N LEU A 56 0.79 6.21 -4.94
CA LEU A 56 1.50 4.94 -5.02
C LEU A 56 0.84 3.89 -4.12
N VAL A 57 0.55 2.73 -4.68
CA VAL A 57 0.16 1.53 -3.92
C VAL A 57 1.37 0.61 -3.81
N ILE A 58 1.67 0.19 -2.59
CA ILE A 58 2.68 -0.80 -2.26
C ILE A 58 1.95 -2.10 -1.95
N PRO A 59 1.97 -3.08 -2.87
CA PRO A 59 1.13 -4.27 -2.76
C PRO A 59 1.61 -5.23 -1.67
N GLY A 60 0.73 -6.12 -1.25
CA GLY A 60 1.06 -7.25 -0.41
C GLY A 60 2.01 -8.23 -1.09
N GLY A 61 2.54 -9.15 -0.31
CA GLY A 61 3.53 -10.12 -0.73
C GLY A 61 4.53 -10.39 0.39
N GLU A 62 5.83 -10.42 0.06
CA GLU A 62 6.90 -10.67 1.01
C GLU A 62 7.79 -9.43 1.16
N SER A 63 7.80 -8.83 2.35
CA SER A 63 8.47 -7.54 2.60
C SER A 63 9.99 -7.61 2.45
N THR A 64 10.62 -8.74 2.77
CA THR A 64 12.08 -8.91 2.59
C THR A 64 12.44 -8.91 1.11
N THR A 65 11.65 -9.58 0.29
CA THR A 65 11.81 -9.60 -1.17
C THR A 65 11.61 -8.21 -1.75
N LEU A 66 10.56 -7.50 -1.32
CA LEU A 66 10.30 -6.13 -1.73
C LEU A 66 11.46 -5.20 -1.39
N TRP A 67 11.97 -5.26 -0.15
CA TRP A 67 13.12 -4.48 0.27
C TRP A 67 14.37 -4.77 -0.57
N ARG A 68 14.69 -6.06 -0.80
CA ARG A 68 15.85 -6.46 -1.60
C ARG A 68 15.76 -5.98 -3.05
N LEU A 69 14.58 -6.10 -3.66
CA LEU A 69 14.36 -5.62 -5.03
C LEU A 69 14.42 -4.09 -5.10
N ALA A 70 13.79 -3.38 -4.16
CA ALA A 70 13.88 -1.93 -4.09
C ALA A 70 15.33 -1.45 -3.90
N THR A 71 16.14 -2.19 -3.13
CA THR A 71 17.57 -1.92 -2.96
C THR A 71 18.34 -2.17 -4.25
N ALA A 72 18.11 -3.32 -4.90
CA ALA A 72 18.79 -3.69 -6.14
C ALA A 72 18.50 -2.72 -7.30
N PHE A 73 17.28 -2.16 -7.34
CA PHE A 73 16.87 -1.16 -8.33
C PHE A 73 17.10 0.29 -7.89
N GLU A 74 17.83 0.49 -6.78
CA GLU A 74 18.14 1.82 -6.24
C GLU A 74 16.91 2.71 -5.98
N LEU A 75 15.79 2.10 -5.57
CA LEU A 75 14.52 2.77 -5.31
C LEU A 75 14.30 3.13 -3.83
N MET A 76 15.12 2.62 -2.90
CA MET A 76 14.91 2.86 -1.47
C MET A 76 14.90 4.35 -1.12
N ASP A 77 15.97 5.06 -1.42
CA ASP A 77 16.08 6.50 -1.11
C ASP A 77 15.12 7.37 -1.93
N PRO A 78 14.93 7.15 -3.24
CA PRO A 78 13.91 7.87 -4.00
C PRO A 78 12.50 7.71 -3.44
N LEU A 79 12.08 6.49 -3.10
CA LEU A 79 10.76 6.25 -2.52
C LEU A 79 10.58 6.91 -1.15
N ARG A 80 11.59 6.84 -0.30
CA ARG A 80 11.59 7.56 0.99
C ARG A 80 11.37 9.06 0.80
N LYS A 81 12.08 9.66 -0.15
CA LYS A 81 11.97 11.11 -0.44
C LYS A 81 10.60 11.47 -0.99
N LEU A 82 10.06 10.68 -1.91
CA LEU A 82 8.74 10.92 -2.49
C LEU A 82 7.63 10.83 -1.44
N ILE A 83 7.64 9.78 -0.60
CA ILE A 83 6.66 9.59 0.46
C ILE A 83 6.78 10.69 1.52
N ALA A 84 7.99 11.01 1.97
CA ALA A 84 8.23 12.10 2.92
C ALA A 84 7.86 13.47 2.32
N GLY A 85 7.97 13.62 1.01
CA GLY A 85 7.57 14.82 0.26
C GLY A 85 6.06 14.93 0.02
N GLY A 86 5.25 13.98 0.48
CA GLY A 86 3.80 14.05 0.42
C GLY A 86 3.15 13.28 -0.72
N LEU A 87 3.88 12.38 -1.40
CA LEU A 87 3.24 11.45 -2.34
C LEU A 87 2.25 10.57 -1.58
N PRO A 88 0.94 10.61 -1.91
CA PRO A 88 -0.02 9.71 -1.31
C PRO A 88 0.39 8.25 -1.48
N ALA A 89 0.38 7.48 -0.39
CA ALA A 89 0.81 6.09 -0.39
C ALA A 89 -0.20 5.19 0.32
N PHE A 90 -0.47 4.04 -0.27
CA PHE A 90 -1.24 2.97 0.36
C PHE A 90 -0.42 1.68 0.39
N GLY A 91 -0.27 1.09 1.57
CA GLY A 91 0.42 -0.19 1.73
C GLY A 91 -0.46 -1.25 2.36
N SER A 92 -0.59 -2.41 1.71
CA SER A 92 -1.29 -3.57 2.26
C SER A 92 -0.32 -4.69 2.63
N CYS A 93 -0.48 -5.30 3.78
CA CYS A 93 0.34 -6.41 4.30
C CYS A 93 1.85 -6.08 4.25
N ALA A 94 2.60 -6.61 3.29
CA ALA A 94 4.00 -6.25 3.08
C ALA A 94 4.19 -4.74 2.85
N GLY A 95 3.23 -4.09 2.19
CA GLY A 95 3.21 -2.64 1.99
C GLY A 95 3.06 -1.86 3.29
N MET A 96 2.25 -2.33 4.23
CA MET A 96 2.18 -1.76 5.60
C MET A 96 3.56 -1.82 6.27
N ILE A 97 4.24 -2.96 6.19
CA ILE A 97 5.59 -3.12 6.73
C ILE A 97 6.54 -2.07 6.15
N MET A 98 6.49 -1.86 4.84
CA MET A 98 7.38 -0.93 4.15
C MET A 98 7.07 0.55 4.42
N LEU A 99 5.86 0.90 4.81
CA LEU A 99 5.47 2.26 5.20
C LEU A 99 5.77 2.58 6.68
N ALA A 100 6.10 1.58 7.50
CA ALA A 100 6.42 1.79 8.90
C ALA A 100 7.80 2.44 9.08
N ASP A 101 7.89 3.41 9.99
CA ASP A 101 9.17 4.00 10.38
C ASP A 101 10.05 3.01 11.16
N ARG A 102 9.43 2.05 11.86
CA ARG A 102 10.11 1.04 12.67
C ARG A 102 9.55 -0.35 12.42
N LEU A 103 10.42 -1.35 12.44
CA LEU A 103 10.09 -2.75 12.16
C LEU A 103 10.62 -3.67 13.27
N GLU A 104 9.75 -4.52 13.81
CA GLU A 104 10.09 -5.63 14.70
C GLU A 104 9.98 -6.97 13.97
N ASP A 105 10.81 -7.93 14.37
CA ASP A 105 10.88 -9.28 13.80
C ASP A 105 11.19 -9.29 12.28
N GLY A 106 11.83 -8.23 11.80
CA GLY A 106 12.40 -8.19 10.45
C GLY A 106 13.64 -9.08 10.34
N VAL A 107 14.06 -9.38 9.12
CA VAL A 107 15.36 -10.02 8.90
C VAL A 107 16.48 -9.01 9.17
N THR A 108 17.66 -9.52 9.51
CA THR A 108 18.82 -8.68 9.83
C THR A 108 19.09 -7.67 8.71
N GLY A 109 19.12 -6.39 9.07
CA GLY A 109 19.39 -5.28 8.15
C GLY A 109 18.22 -4.86 7.27
N GLN A 110 17.05 -5.46 7.44
CA GLN A 110 15.86 -5.06 6.69
C GLN A 110 15.51 -3.60 6.95
N GLN A 111 15.30 -2.85 5.87
CA GLN A 111 14.90 -1.45 5.91
C GLN A 111 13.50 -1.27 5.33
N THR A 112 12.90 -0.13 5.64
CA THR A 112 11.58 0.28 5.17
C THR A 112 11.67 1.61 4.43
N PHE A 113 10.61 1.96 3.68
CA PHE A 113 10.49 3.31 3.11
C PHE A 113 10.16 4.34 4.18
N GLY A 114 9.41 3.96 5.20
CA GLY A 114 8.88 4.86 6.21
C GLY A 114 7.68 5.66 5.70
N GLY A 115 7.30 6.66 6.46
CA GLY A 115 6.20 7.59 6.13
C GLY A 115 5.04 7.55 7.12
N ILE A 116 4.93 6.51 7.92
CA ILE A 116 3.95 6.41 9.02
C ILE A 116 4.71 6.16 10.33
N ASP A 117 4.49 7.03 11.31
CA ASP A 117 5.10 6.95 12.64
C ASP A 117 4.50 5.79 13.44
N MET A 118 4.91 4.58 13.08
CA MET A 118 4.48 3.35 13.72
C MET A 118 5.60 2.32 13.79
N THR A 119 5.48 1.42 14.77
CA THR A 119 6.26 0.19 14.84
C THR A 119 5.37 -0.96 14.41
N VAL A 120 5.79 -1.69 13.38
CA VAL A 120 5.08 -2.86 12.84
C VAL A 120 5.83 -4.12 13.23
N ARG A 121 5.09 -5.14 13.67
CA ARG A 121 5.61 -6.49 13.92
C ARG A 121 5.24 -7.41 12.75
N ARG A 122 6.25 -8.07 12.18
CA ARG A 122 6.05 -9.07 11.12
C ARG A 122 5.49 -10.38 11.68
N ASN A 123 4.71 -11.10 10.85
CA ASN A 123 4.15 -12.42 11.19
C ASN A 123 3.51 -12.46 12.59
N ALA A 124 2.80 -11.41 12.91
CA ALA A 124 2.39 -11.10 14.27
C ALA A 124 1.29 -12.04 14.80
N PHE A 125 0.47 -12.64 13.92
CA PHE A 125 -0.62 -13.56 14.29
C PHE A 125 -0.15 -15.00 14.54
N GLY A 126 1.17 -15.27 14.49
CA GLY A 126 1.78 -16.53 14.87
C GLY A 126 1.74 -17.61 13.79
N ARG A 127 2.55 -18.68 14.01
CA ARG A 127 2.72 -19.77 13.05
C ARG A 127 1.51 -20.69 12.88
N GLN A 128 0.56 -20.68 13.82
CA GLN A 128 -0.60 -21.58 13.81
C GLN A 128 -1.79 -21.02 13.04
N VAL A 129 -1.78 -19.71 12.71
CA VAL A 129 -2.83 -19.05 11.95
C VAL A 129 -2.18 -18.34 10.78
N ASP A 130 -1.85 -19.10 9.74
CA ASP A 130 -1.21 -18.56 8.54
C ASP A 130 -2.15 -17.65 7.73
N SER A 131 -3.46 -17.94 7.75
CA SER A 131 -4.47 -17.14 7.08
C SER A 131 -5.85 -17.27 7.74
N PHE A 132 -6.61 -16.19 7.72
CA PHE A 132 -8.01 -16.15 8.14
C PHE A 132 -8.74 -14.98 7.46
N GLU A 133 -10.05 -15.05 7.44
CA GLU A 133 -10.92 -14.02 6.92
C GLU A 133 -11.80 -13.48 8.06
N ARG A 134 -12.10 -12.18 8.00
CA ARG A 134 -12.93 -11.53 9.00
C ARG A 134 -13.53 -10.24 8.48
N ASP A 135 -14.75 -9.98 8.87
CA ASP A 135 -15.36 -8.67 8.69
C ASP A 135 -14.81 -7.70 9.73
N ILE A 136 -14.26 -6.60 9.26
CA ILE A 136 -13.69 -5.52 10.08
C ILE A 136 -14.53 -4.27 9.86
N ASP A 137 -14.75 -3.52 10.93
CA ASP A 137 -15.36 -2.20 10.83
C ASP A 137 -14.28 -1.17 10.47
N ILE A 138 -14.50 -0.46 9.38
CA ILE A 138 -13.68 0.67 8.94
C ILE A 138 -14.60 1.86 8.78
N ASP A 139 -14.49 2.84 9.68
CA ASP A 139 -15.30 4.07 9.68
C ASP A 139 -16.83 3.78 9.63
N GLY A 140 -17.29 2.73 10.33
CA GLY A 140 -18.69 2.32 10.38
C GLY A 140 -19.18 1.46 9.21
N ALA A 141 -18.32 1.12 8.28
CA ALA A 141 -18.59 0.20 7.19
C ALA A 141 -17.92 -1.17 7.42
N LYS A 142 -18.66 -2.25 7.22
CA LYS A 142 -18.08 -3.59 7.27
C LYS A 142 -17.29 -3.88 6.03
N PHE A 143 -16.04 -4.28 6.22
CA PHE A 143 -15.12 -4.66 5.18
C PHE A 143 -14.67 -6.12 5.39
N HIS A 144 -14.78 -6.94 4.35
CA HIS A 144 -14.29 -8.32 4.39
C HIS A 144 -12.78 -8.34 4.19
N ALA A 145 -12.04 -8.59 5.27
CA ALA A 145 -10.59 -8.54 5.28
C ALA A 145 -9.98 -9.95 5.25
N VAL A 146 -9.00 -10.13 4.37
CA VAL A 146 -8.22 -11.37 4.24
C VAL A 146 -6.84 -11.16 4.85
N PHE A 147 -6.53 -11.93 5.88
CA PHE A 147 -5.23 -11.92 6.56
C PHE A 147 -4.42 -13.13 6.15
N ILE A 148 -3.22 -12.90 5.63
CA ILE A 148 -2.28 -13.96 5.23
C ILE A 148 -0.93 -13.65 5.88
N ARG A 149 -0.55 -14.41 6.90
CA ARG A 149 0.66 -14.16 7.70
C ARG A 149 0.86 -12.68 8.03
N ALA A 150 -0.23 -12.05 8.42
CA ALA A 150 -0.35 -10.61 8.51
C ALA A 150 0.52 -10.00 9.60
N PRO A 151 1.04 -8.78 9.39
CA PRO A 151 1.60 -7.95 10.43
C PRO A 151 0.50 -7.34 11.29
N TRP A 152 0.88 -6.72 12.40
CA TRP A 152 0.06 -5.70 13.05
C TRP A 152 0.91 -4.50 13.46
N VAL A 153 0.27 -3.40 13.80
CA VAL A 153 0.94 -2.24 14.40
C VAL A 153 1.11 -2.48 15.89
N GLU A 154 2.35 -2.59 16.32
CA GLU A 154 2.69 -2.76 17.75
C GLU A 154 2.54 -1.44 18.51
N GLN A 155 2.96 -0.35 17.91
CA GLN A 155 2.90 0.99 18.45
C GLN A 155 2.62 2.02 17.36
N ALA A 156 1.63 2.88 17.60
CA ALA A 156 1.31 4.02 16.74
C ALA A 156 1.70 5.32 17.44
N GLY A 157 2.34 6.23 16.70
CA GLY A 157 2.67 7.57 17.17
C GLY A 157 1.44 8.47 17.32
N PRO A 158 1.60 9.66 17.94
CA PRO A 158 0.46 10.53 18.28
C PRO A 158 -0.23 11.15 17.07
N ALA A 159 0.42 11.22 15.91
CA ALA A 159 -0.15 11.73 14.67
C ALA A 159 -0.78 10.65 13.80
N VAL A 160 -0.79 9.39 14.25
CA VAL A 160 -1.34 8.25 13.53
C VAL A 160 -2.79 8.00 13.96
N ASP A 161 -3.71 8.04 13.01
CA ASP A 161 -5.09 7.66 13.23
C ASP A 161 -5.23 6.14 13.11
N VAL A 162 -5.71 5.48 14.15
CA VAL A 162 -6.09 4.06 14.12
C VAL A 162 -7.49 3.97 13.52
N ILE A 163 -7.61 3.34 12.35
CA ILE A 163 -8.89 3.25 11.63
C ILE A 163 -9.55 1.88 11.72
N ALA A 164 -8.80 0.83 12.09
CA ALA A 164 -9.38 -0.47 12.38
C ALA A 164 -8.52 -1.28 13.35
N GLU A 165 -9.21 -2.08 14.18
CA GLU A 165 -8.60 -3.05 15.08
C GLU A 165 -9.26 -4.43 14.91
N ASP A 166 -8.45 -5.48 15.12
CA ASP A 166 -8.93 -6.85 15.23
C ASP A 166 -8.42 -7.46 16.54
N ARG A 167 -9.33 -7.86 17.42
CA ARG A 167 -9.03 -8.47 18.75
C ARG A 167 -8.02 -7.64 19.57
N GLY A 168 -8.17 -6.33 19.57
CA GLY A 168 -7.28 -5.41 20.29
C GLY A 168 -5.93 -5.19 19.61
N ARG A 169 -5.76 -5.63 18.35
CA ARG A 169 -4.58 -5.37 17.54
C ARG A 169 -4.88 -4.36 16.45
N ILE A 170 -4.04 -3.37 16.29
CA ILE A 170 -4.18 -2.35 15.26
C ILE A 170 -3.84 -2.97 13.91
N VAL A 171 -4.81 -2.95 12.98
CA VAL A 171 -4.69 -3.59 11.66
C VAL A 171 -4.90 -2.63 10.50
N ALA A 172 -5.29 -1.39 10.76
CA ALA A 172 -5.32 -0.35 9.75
C ALA A 172 -5.08 1.03 10.39
N VAL A 173 -4.29 1.84 9.72
CA VAL A 173 -3.88 3.17 10.18
C VAL A 173 -3.81 4.16 9.04
N ARG A 174 -3.92 5.44 9.38
CA ARG A 174 -3.70 6.57 8.47
C ARG A 174 -2.83 7.62 9.15
N GLN A 175 -1.93 8.22 8.40
CA GLN A 175 -1.22 9.43 8.79
C GLN A 175 -1.08 10.36 7.58
N GLY A 176 -1.70 11.53 7.65
CA GLY A 176 -1.72 12.46 6.52
C GLY A 176 -2.31 11.82 5.27
N VAL A 177 -1.52 11.73 4.21
CA VAL A 177 -1.90 11.12 2.92
C VAL A 177 -1.45 9.66 2.77
N SER A 178 -0.93 9.06 3.84
CA SER A 178 -0.50 7.66 3.86
C SER A 178 -1.50 6.79 4.60
N LEU A 179 -1.82 5.63 4.03
CA LEU A 179 -2.75 4.63 4.54
C LEU A 179 -2.08 3.26 4.54
N ALA A 180 -2.28 2.47 5.58
CA ALA A 180 -1.76 1.11 5.64
C ALA A 180 -2.76 0.15 6.26
N THR A 181 -2.84 -1.06 5.69
CA THR A 181 -3.66 -2.17 6.21
C THR A 181 -2.82 -3.43 6.37
N ALA A 182 -3.10 -4.20 7.42
CA ALA A 182 -2.47 -5.49 7.66
C ALA A 182 -3.04 -6.60 6.75
N PHE A 183 -4.16 -6.35 6.12
CA PHE A 183 -4.96 -7.29 5.35
C PHE A 183 -5.02 -6.89 3.88
N HIS A 184 -5.42 -7.85 3.06
CA HIS A 184 -5.71 -7.67 1.64
C HIS A 184 -7.18 -7.30 1.44
N PRO A 185 -7.50 -6.46 0.44
CA PRO A 185 -8.87 -6.20 0.03
C PRO A 185 -9.52 -7.41 -0.63
#